data_7cc0fe3ab97aa8f33d6e5c211edc5a40
#
_entry.id   7cc0fe3ab97aa8f33d6e5c211edc5a40
#
_cell.length_a   1.000
_cell.length_b   1.000
_cell.length_c   1.000
_cell.angle_alpha   90.00
_cell.angle_beta   90.00
_cell.angle_gamma   90.00
#
_symmetry.space_group_name_H-M   'P 1'
#
loop_
_entity.id
_entity.type
_entity.pdbx_description
1 polymer ?
#
loop_
_entity_poly.entity_id
_entity_poly.type
_entity_poly.pdbx_seq_one_letter_code
_entity_poly.pdbx_strand_id
1 'polypeptide(L)'
;VAVVCASAQLNFEHYAGKPGLWLAFSAIQESQMPKIKTKSGAKKRFKITGTGKVMAAHAGKRHGMIKRTKKQIRQLRGTNALFKADSDNIKKYWMPNG
;
A
#
# COMPACT_ATOMS: atom_id res chain seq x y z
N VAL A 1 25.60 10.08 -51.26
CA VAL A 1 24.76 10.99 -50.41
C VAL A 1 23.30 10.61 -50.53
N ALA A 2 22.79 10.27 -51.72
CA ALA A 2 21.40 9.82 -51.87
C ALA A 2 21.09 8.48 -51.18
N VAL A 3 22.06 7.57 -51.12
CA VAL A 3 21.91 6.28 -50.41
C VAL A 3 21.82 6.47 -48.90
N VAL A 4 22.56 7.42 -48.35
CA VAL A 4 22.51 7.73 -46.90
C VAL A 4 21.18 8.35 -46.53
N CYS A 5 20.62 9.24 -47.35
CA CYS A 5 19.28 9.80 -47.16
C CYS A 5 18.18 8.74 -47.23
N ALA A 6 18.31 7.80 -48.16
CA ALA A 6 17.36 6.68 -48.28
C ALA A 6 17.38 5.76 -47.05
N SER A 7 18.55 5.48 -46.51
CA SER A 7 18.66 4.65 -45.31
C SER A 7 18.13 5.38 -44.05
N ALA A 8 18.32 6.69 -43.99
CA ALA A 8 17.76 7.50 -42.89
C ALA A 8 16.23 7.56 -43.00
N GLN A 9 15.68 7.69 -44.19
CA GLN A 9 14.23 7.63 -44.41
C GLN A 9 13.63 6.26 -44.06
N LEU A 10 14.29 5.17 -44.39
CA LEU A 10 13.88 3.83 -44.03
C LEU A 10 13.83 3.64 -42.50
N ASN A 11 14.79 4.18 -41.79
CA ASN A 11 14.79 4.13 -40.31
C ASN A 11 13.65 4.98 -39.71
N PHE A 12 13.36 6.14 -40.29
CA PHE A 12 12.29 7.00 -39.84
C PHE A 12 10.91 6.39 -40.11
N GLU A 13 10.70 5.80 -41.29
CA GLU A 13 9.46 5.10 -41.63
C GLU A 13 9.23 3.86 -40.76
N HIS A 14 10.31 3.19 -40.35
CA HIS A 14 10.23 2.04 -39.46
C HIS A 14 9.77 2.42 -38.06
N TYR A 15 10.13 3.63 -37.60
CA TYR A 15 9.65 4.16 -36.32
C TYR A 15 8.22 4.73 -36.42
N ALA A 16 7.87 5.37 -37.51
CA ALA A 16 6.54 5.94 -37.70
C ALA A 16 5.45 4.88 -37.94
N GLY A 17 5.84 3.69 -38.38
CA GLY A 17 4.90 2.61 -38.72
C GLY A 17 4.37 1.75 -37.58
N LYS A 18 4.69 2.08 -36.35
CA LYS A 18 4.17 1.35 -35.16
C LYS A 18 3.32 2.24 -34.27
N PRO A 19 2.09 2.55 -34.66
CA PRO A 19 1.19 3.35 -33.82
C PRO A 19 0.85 2.65 -32.49
N GLY A 20 1.01 1.33 -32.44
CA GLY A 20 0.75 0.56 -31.22
C GLY A 20 1.71 0.83 -30.06
N LEU A 21 2.91 1.34 -30.34
CA LEU A 21 3.88 1.64 -29.27
C LEU A 21 3.48 2.88 -28.47
N TRP A 22 2.90 3.88 -29.11
CA TRP A 22 2.38 5.09 -28.45
C TRP A 22 1.10 4.79 -27.66
N LEU A 23 0.22 3.97 -28.18
CA LEU A 23 -0.99 3.53 -27.48
C LEU A 23 -0.63 2.65 -26.27
N ALA A 24 0.34 1.78 -26.41
CA ALA A 24 0.83 0.96 -25.29
C ALA A 24 1.48 1.82 -24.20
N PHE A 25 2.21 2.87 -24.57
CA PHE A 25 2.83 3.77 -23.61
C PHE A 25 1.81 4.61 -22.86
N SER A 26 0.78 5.12 -23.53
CA SER A 26 -0.29 5.86 -22.87
C SER A 26 -1.14 4.96 -21.95
N ALA A 27 -1.41 3.73 -22.37
CA ALA A 27 -2.11 2.76 -21.54
C ALA A 27 -1.33 2.38 -20.29
N ILE A 28 0.01 2.27 -20.38
CA ILE A 28 0.88 2.03 -19.22
C ILE A 28 0.85 3.23 -18.27
N GLN A 29 0.81 4.46 -18.77
CA GLN A 29 0.69 5.65 -17.94
C GLN A 29 -0.65 5.73 -17.21
N GLU A 30 -1.75 5.39 -17.84
CA GLU A 30 -3.07 5.37 -17.20
C GLU A 30 -3.18 4.29 -16.13
N SER A 31 -2.53 3.15 -16.33
CA SER A 31 -2.49 2.09 -15.32
C SER A 31 -1.59 2.40 -14.12
N GLN A 32 -0.74 3.41 -14.22
CA GLN A 32 0.16 3.84 -13.15
C GLN A 32 -0.41 4.92 -12.24
N MET A 33 -1.69 5.25 -12.32
CA MET A 33 -2.31 6.07 -11.28
C MET A 33 -2.20 5.34 -9.94
N PRO A 34 -1.39 5.85 -8.99
CA PRO A 34 -1.19 5.15 -7.73
C PRO A 34 -2.48 5.20 -6.92
N LYS A 35 -3.18 4.09 -6.83
CA LYS A 35 -4.25 3.92 -5.86
C LYS A 35 -3.64 3.91 -4.46
N ILE A 36 -4.27 4.61 -3.55
CA ILE A 36 -3.91 4.53 -2.14
C ILE A 36 -4.19 3.10 -1.68
N LYS A 37 -3.12 2.39 -1.32
CA LYS A 37 -3.19 1.00 -0.85
C LYS A 37 -2.98 0.93 0.65
N THR A 38 -3.59 -0.04 1.29
CA THR A 38 -3.35 -0.36 2.69
C THR A 38 -1.91 -0.83 2.90
N LYS A 39 -1.22 -0.29 3.90
CA LYS A 39 0.12 -0.75 4.27
C LYS A 39 0.05 -2.20 4.76
N SER A 40 0.91 -3.06 4.23
CA SER A 40 0.96 -4.48 4.59
C SER A 40 1.28 -4.69 6.08
N GLY A 41 2.18 -3.90 6.65
CA GLY A 41 2.50 -3.93 8.07
C GLY A 41 1.34 -3.51 8.97
N ALA A 42 0.54 -2.54 8.55
CA ALA A 42 -0.66 -2.11 9.27
C ALA A 42 -1.75 -3.18 9.24
N LYS A 43 -1.95 -3.82 8.11
CA LYS A 43 -2.92 -4.92 7.95
C LYS A 43 -2.65 -6.09 8.89
N LYS A 44 -1.39 -6.36 9.21
CA LYS A 44 -0.98 -7.43 10.13
C LYS A 44 -1.14 -7.05 11.61
N ARG A 45 -1.21 -5.78 11.95
CA ARG A 45 -1.22 -5.27 13.33
C ARG A 45 -2.56 -4.73 13.79
N PHE A 46 -3.37 -4.23 12.89
CA PHE A 46 -4.63 -3.58 13.18
C PHE A 46 -5.80 -4.27 12.51
N LYS A 47 -6.95 -4.22 13.17
CA LYS A 47 -8.24 -4.65 12.63
C LYS A 47 -9.24 -3.52 12.80
N ILE A 48 -10.04 -3.27 11.80
CA ILE A 48 -11.17 -2.34 11.87
C ILE A 48 -12.44 -3.15 12.13
N THR A 49 -13.18 -2.76 13.16
CA THR A 49 -14.49 -3.36 13.46
C THR A 49 -15.58 -2.76 12.58
N GLY A 50 -16.72 -3.43 12.48
CA GLY A 50 -17.87 -2.91 11.72
C GLY A 50 -18.36 -1.54 12.18
N THR A 51 -18.16 -1.20 13.46
CA THR A 51 -18.47 0.14 14.01
C THR A 51 -17.38 1.19 13.76
N GLY A 52 -16.30 0.82 13.09
CA GLY A 52 -15.21 1.73 12.74
C GLY A 52 -14.14 1.92 13.82
N LYS A 53 -14.12 1.11 14.88
CA LYS A 53 -13.05 1.14 15.89
C LYS A 53 -11.83 0.36 15.38
N VAL A 54 -10.64 0.91 15.58
CA VAL A 54 -9.39 0.22 15.27
C VAL A 54 -8.94 -0.57 16.48
N MET A 55 -8.78 -1.87 16.30
CA MET A 55 -8.32 -2.80 17.33
C MET A 55 -6.85 -3.14 17.10
N ALA A 56 -6.08 -3.15 18.17
CA ALA A 56 -4.67 -3.55 18.17
C ALA A 56 -4.34 -4.46 19.35
N ALA A 57 -3.26 -5.21 19.25
CA ALA A 57 -2.78 -5.98 20.38
C ALA A 57 -2.28 -5.05 21.50
N HIS A 58 -2.47 -5.45 22.75
CA HIS A 58 -2.00 -4.69 23.89
C HIS A 58 -0.49 -4.45 23.85
N ALA A 59 -0.05 -3.27 24.21
CA ALA A 59 1.34 -2.94 24.38
C ALA A 59 1.94 -3.70 25.58
N GLY A 60 3.24 -4.00 25.50
CA GLY A 60 3.97 -4.58 26.60
C GLY A 60 3.65 -6.06 26.92
N LYS A 61 3.07 -6.81 25.99
CA LYS A 61 2.77 -8.23 26.21
C LYS A 61 3.79 -9.22 25.64
N ARG A 62 4.90 -8.74 25.09
CA ARG A 62 5.86 -9.57 24.36
C ARG A 62 6.96 -10.20 25.23
N HIS A 63 7.35 -9.51 26.28
CA HIS A 63 8.40 -9.98 27.19
C HIS A 63 8.20 -9.44 28.61
N GLY A 64 8.97 -9.94 29.59
CA GLY A 64 8.85 -9.51 30.97
C GLY A 64 7.55 -9.96 31.66
N MET A 65 6.91 -11.01 31.17
CA MET A 65 5.63 -11.48 31.68
C MET A 65 5.74 -12.17 33.06
N ILE A 66 6.91 -12.69 33.41
CA ILE A 66 7.16 -13.37 34.71
C ILE A 66 6.96 -12.40 35.87
N LYS A 67 7.31 -11.12 35.71
CA LYS A 67 7.20 -10.09 36.76
C LYS A 67 5.78 -9.56 36.95
N ARG A 68 4.84 -9.94 36.10
CA ARG A 68 3.47 -9.42 36.11
C ARG A 68 2.54 -10.31 36.90
N THR A 69 1.55 -9.70 37.53
CA THR A 69 0.51 -10.45 38.23
C THR A 69 -0.35 -11.24 37.22
N LYS A 70 -0.93 -12.33 37.65
CA LYS A 70 -1.82 -13.17 36.81
C LYS A 70 -3.00 -12.35 36.27
N LYS A 71 -3.51 -11.38 37.01
CA LYS A 71 -4.56 -10.49 36.57
C LYS A 71 -4.13 -9.62 35.40
N GLN A 72 -2.92 -9.03 35.48
CA GLN A 72 -2.38 -8.22 34.37
C GLN A 72 -2.12 -9.06 33.13
N ILE A 73 -1.57 -10.26 33.25
CA ILE A 73 -1.36 -11.17 32.13
C ILE A 73 -2.68 -11.53 31.45
N ARG A 74 -3.71 -11.81 32.23
CA ARG A 74 -5.04 -12.12 31.71
C ARG A 74 -5.66 -10.93 30.95
N GLN A 75 -5.51 -9.72 31.47
CA GLN A 75 -6.01 -8.50 30.82
C GLN A 75 -5.25 -8.17 29.54
N LEU A 76 -3.98 -8.54 29.43
CA LEU A 76 -3.18 -8.31 28.22
C LEU A 76 -3.46 -9.31 27.09
N ARG A 77 -4.25 -10.35 27.34
CA ARG A 77 -4.73 -11.24 26.28
C ARG A 77 -5.75 -10.51 25.41
N GLY A 78 -5.76 -10.85 24.13
CA GLY A 78 -6.71 -10.27 23.20
C GLY A 78 -6.25 -8.95 22.59
N THR A 79 -7.22 -8.16 22.18
CA THR A 79 -7.02 -6.88 21.50
C THR A 79 -7.74 -5.76 22.24
N ASN A 80 -7.20 -4.57 22.12
CA ASN A 80 -7.76 -3.36 22.71
C ASN A 80 -8.13 -2.35 21.62
N ALA A 81 -9.17 -1.58 21.82
CA ALA A 81 -9.51 -0.45 20.96
C ALA A 81 -8.53 0.71 21.19
N LEU A 82 -8.00 1.23 20.10
CA LEU A 82 -7.10 2.38 20.15
C LEU A 82 -7.87 3.67 20.46
N PHE A 83 -7.13 4.64 20.98
CA PHE A 83 -7.66 5.98 21.21
C PHE A 83 -8.14 6.59 19.89
N LYS A 84 -9.17 7.46 19.93
CA LYS A 84 -9.84 8.00 18.75
C LYS A 84 -8.87 8.70 17.77
N ALA A 85 -7.99 9.56 18.28
CA ALA A 85 -7.04 10.30 17.46
C ALA A 85 -6.09 9.36 16.70
N ASP A 86 -5.56 8.33 17.37
CA ASP A 86 -4.69 7.33 16.74
C ASP A 86 -5.46 6.48 15.73
N SER A 87 -6.71 6.12 16.04
CA SER A 87 -7.58 5.39 15.13
C SER A 87 -7.84 6.15 13.84
N ASP A 88 -8.10 7.44 13.92
CA ASP A 88 -8.36 8.29 12.77
C ASP A 88 -7.11 8.43 11.88
N ASN A 89 -5.94 8.57 12.48
CA ASN A 89 -4.67 8.59 11.75
C ASN A 89 -4.39 7.27 11.02
N ILE A 90 -4.62 6.15 11.67
CA ILE A 90 -4.43 4.82 11.08
C ILE A 90 -5.37 4.61 9.89
N LYS A 91 -6.65 4.97 10.04
CA LYS A 91 -7.62 4.87 8.94
C LYS A 91 -7.24 5.74 7.75
N LYS A 92 -6.82 6.98 8.01
CA LYS A 92 -6.53 7.95 6.98
C LYS A 92 -5.26 7.63 6.19
N TYR A 93 -4.19 7.26 6.87
CA TYR A 93 -2.86 7.13 6.25
C TYR A 93 -2.41 5.69 6.02
N TRP A 94 -2.81 4.75 6.87
CA TRP A 94 -2.28 3.39 6.84
C TRP A 94 -3.25 2.37 6.29
N MET A 95 -4.53 2.55 6.54
CA MET A 95 -5.59 1.62 6.12
C MET A 95 -6.77 2.35 5.48
N PRO A 96 -6.57 3.07 4.36
CA PRO A 96 -7.65 3.81 3.72
C PRO A 96 -8.75 2.91 3.15
N ASN A 97 -8.42 1.66 2.84
CA ASN A 97 -9.33 0.66 2.27
C ASN A 97 -9.68 -0.45 3.27
N GLY A 98 -9.38 -0.24 4.52
CA GLY A 98 -9.62 -1.23 5.59
C GLY A 98 -11.02 -1.20 6.16
#